data_5ea6d450ef280fdf866b89f05523dff9
#
_entry.id   5ea6d450ef280fdf866b89f05523dff9
#
_cell.length_a   1.000
_cell.length_b   1.000
_cell.length_c   1.000
_cell.angle_alpha   90.00
_cell.angle_beta   90.00
_cell.angle_gamma   90.00
#
_symmetry.space_group_name_H-M   'P 1'
#
loop_
_entity.id
_entity.type
_entity.pdbx_description
1 polymer ?
#
loop_
_entity_poly.entity_id
_entity_poly.type
_entity_poly.pdbx_seq_one_letter_code
_entity_poly.pdbx_strand_id
1 'polypeptide(L)'
;MTDDITLKLLNWYDSEKRILPWRNLDRKKIDPYKVWISEVMLQQTTVNTVKNRYKKFLKRFPDIFILSQSSSEEVLEEWAGLGYYSRARNLHIASKIIVDKFNGKIPSDEKNLISLPGIGAYISGAIRAIAFNKKALAVDVNAERIITRFYNLKSKTEFKKISLSDFYSLIPESRPGDFAEAIMDLGSMICKKLNPICTKCPLKMDCKSFKNLEFNTISKKKKYKKSRNGKCFVIKRNIDDKMLFVRNPTKGLLGGMLSFPSYGWFYTDQDAILKKRINAYVKNLSFKKNKKTMIFHEFSHFKLNLKIYYAETYNLDLENGIWIHVDVAKDKLPTLMKKVIIKLFD
;
A
#
# COMPACT_ATOMS: atom_id res chain seq x y z
N MET A 1 19.20 32.28 -5.79
CA MET A 1 18.92 31.61 -4.49
C MET A 1 18.11 30.31 -4.67
N THR A 2 17.02 30.29 -5.44
CA THR A 2 16.25 29.06 -5.77
C THR A 2 17.07 28.03 -6.53
N ASP A 3 17.81 28.46 -7.54
CA ASP A 3 18.65 27.58 -8.39
C ASP A 3 19.77 26.91 -7.60
N ASP A 4 20.36 27.59 -6.61
CA ASP A 4 21.41 27.06 -5.75
C ASP A 4 20.89 25.92 -4.85
N ILE A 5 19.69 26.06 -4.25
CA ILE A 5 19.06 25.00 -3.42
C ILE A 5 18.77 23.77 -4.28
N THR A 6 18.19 23.97 -5.44
CA THR A 6 17.86 22.90 -6.39
C THR A 6 19.12 22.19 -6.87
N LEU A 7 20.17 22.93 -7.20
CA LEU A 7 21.44 22.37 -7.64
C LEU A 7 22.13 21.55 -6.55
N LYS A 8 22.17 22.03 -5.29
CA LYS A 8 22.69 21.29 -4.15
C LYS A 8 21.97 19.95 -3.94
N LEU A 9 20.63 19.97 -4.06
CA LEU A 9 19.82 18.76 -3.92
C LEU A 9 20.07 17.77 -5.05
N LEU A 10 20.10 18.22 -6.29
CA LEU A 10 20.31 17.36 -7.46
C LEU A 10 21.72 16.80 -7.52
N ASN A 11 22.77 17.58 -7.19
CA ASN A 11 24.13 17.09 -7.10
C ASN A 11 24.28 15.98 -6.04
N TRP A 12 23.65 16.16 -4.88
CA TRP A 12 23.57 15.11 -3.87
C TRP A 12 22.82 13.86 -4.38
N TYR A 13 21.72 14.05 -5.07
CA TYR A 13 20.93 12.95 -5.63
C TYR A 13 21.75 12.17 -6.68
N ASP A 14 22.50 12.83 -7.53
CA ASP A 14 23.29 12.17 -8.55
C ASP A 14 24.35 11.24 -7.95
N SER A 15 24.94 11.59 -6.78
CA SER A 15 25.94 10.77 -6.07
C SER A 15 25.35 9.72 -5.13
N GLU A 16 24.20 10.02 -4.49
CA GLU A 16 23.71 9.25 -3.33
C GLU A 16 22.35 8.56 -3.58
N LYS A 17 21.77 8.68 -4.78
CA LYS A 17 20.46 8.10 -5.09
C LYS A 17 20.37 6.61 -4.86
N ARG A 18 19.26 6.17 -4.29
CA ARG A 18 19.00 4.75 -4.08
C ARG A 18 18.77 4.01 -5.39
N ILE A 19 19.41 2.85 -5.55
CA ILE A 19 19.14 1.94 -6.67
C ILE A 19 17.89 1.12 -6.31
N LEU A 20 16.80 1.37 -7.03
CA LEU A 20 15.50 0.74 -6.80
C LEU A 20 14.97 0.10 -8.10
N PRO A 21 14.26 -1.06 -8.04
CA PRO A 21 13.81 -1.78 -9.24
C PRO A 21 12.90 -0.98 -10.17
N TRP A 22 12.23 0.04 -9.66
CA TRP A 22 11.29 0.89 -10.40
C TRP A 22 11.90 2.20 -10.90
N ARG A 23 13.17 2.45 -10.61
CA ARG A 23 13.91 3.61 -11.09
C ARG A 23 14.72 3.26 -12.31
N ASN A 24 14.44 3.93 -13.41
CA ASN A 24 15.25 3.81 -14.62
C ASN A 24 16.30 4.94 -14.64
N LEU A 25 17.56 4.57 -14.83
CA LEU A 25 18.66 5.53 -14.94
C LEU A 25 18.59 6.32 -16.27
N ASP A 26 18.04 5.69 -17.32
CA ASP A 26 17.76 6.35 -18.58
C ASP A 26 16.37 7.03 -18.55
N ARG A 27 16.37 8.34 -18.31
CA ARG A 27 15.14 9.14 -18.23
C ARG A 27 14.32 9.19 -19.53
N LYS A 28 14.92 8.86 -20.67
CA LYS A 28 14.21 8.77 -21.96
C LYS A 28 13.38 7.50 -22.11
N LYS A 29 13.63 6.49 -21.27
CA LYS A 29 12.97 5.16 -21.31
C LYS A 29 12.09 4.88 -20.10
N ILE A 30 11.57 5.93 -19.46
CA ILE A 30 10.68 5.73 -18.31
C ILE A 30 9.30 5.32 -18.81
N ASP A 31 8.82 4.19 -18.30
CA ASP A 31 7.50 3.66 -18.57
C ASP A 31 6.49 4.18 -17.53
N PRO A 32 5.50 5.00 -17.93
CA PRO A 32 4.50 5.55 -17.01
C PRO A 32 3.69 4.48 -16.25
N TYR A 33 3.44 3.32 -16.87
CA TYR A 33 2.79 2.20 -16.21
C TYR A 33 3.61 1.69 -15.04
N LYS A 34 4.91 1.49 -15.23
CA LYS A 34 5.83 0.99 -14.19
C LYS A 34 5.97 1.99 -13.03
N VAL A 35 6.02 3.29 -13.34
CA VAL A 35 6.01 4.35 -12.32
C VAL A 35 4.70 4.30 -11.52
N TRP A 36 3.56 4.24 -12.17
CA TRP A 36 2.26 4.17 -11.51
C TRP A 36 2.16 2.96 -10.57
N ILE A 37 2.53 1.76 -11.05
CA ILE A 37 2.54 0.54 -10.22
C ILE A 37 3.40 0.73 -8.97
N SER A 38 4.62 1.25 -9.11
CA SER A 38 5.52 1.45 -7.97
C SER A 38 4.95 2.44 -6.95
N GLU A 39 4.40 3.56 -7.40
CA GLU A 39 3.84 4.59 -6.54
C GLU A 39 2.62 4.08 -5.74
N VAL A 40 1.75 3.31 -6.39
CA VAL A 40 0.62 2.68 -5.70
C VAL A 40 1.09 1.63 -4.69
N MET A 41 2.10 0.83 -5.01
CA MET A 41 2.65 -0.17 -4.09
C MET A 41 3.34 0.45 -2.88
N LEU A 42 4.02 1.57 -3.05
CA LEU A 42 4.76 2.28 -1.99
C LEU A 42 3.86 3.02 -1.00
N GLN A 43 2.59 3.26 -1.33
CA GLN A 43 1.66 3.86 -0.38
C GLN A 43 1.56 3.01 0.90
N GLN A 44 2.02 3.54 2.04
CA GLN A 44 1.97 2.89 3.36
C GLN A 44 2.63 1.49 3.40
N THR A 45 3.56 1.21 2.48
CA THR A 45 4.32 -0.05 2.43
C THR A 45 5.81 0.28 2.37
N THR A 46 6.63 -0.51 3.04
CA THR A 46 8.09 -0.29 3.08
C THR A 46 8.73 -0.67 1.74
N VAL A 47 9.82 0.02 1.39
CA VAL A 47 10.60 -0.25 0.17
C VAL A 47 11.04 -1.72 0.10
N ASN A 48 11.49 -2.31 1.21
CA ASN A 48 11.94 -3.70 1.24
C ASN A 48 10.81 -4.69 0.90
N THR A 49 9.59 -4.44 1.38
CA THR A 49 8.42 -5.25 1.05
C THR A 49 8.06 -5.13 -0.44
N VAL A 50 8.15 -3.91 -0.98
CA VAL A 50 7.77 -3.64 -2.38
C VAL A 50 8.77 -4.22 -3.38
N LYS A 51 10.09 -4.19 -3.11
CA LYS A 51 11.13 -4.63 -4.06
C LYS A 51 10.83 -5.99 -4.72
N ASN A 52 10.53 -7.01 -3.91
CA ASN A 52 10.28 -8.36 -4.42
C ASN A 52 8.89 -8.47 -5.08
N ARG A 53 7.89 -7.81 -4.49
CA ARG A 53 6.51 -7.84 -4.99
C ARG A 53 6.35 -7.11 -6.32
N TYR A 54 7.03 -5.99 -6.50
CA TYR A 54 7.03 -5.23 -7.75
C TYR A 54 7.49 -6.05 -8.95
N LYS A 55 8.63 -6.76 -8.81
CA LYS A 55 9.13 -7.63 -9.87
C LYS A 55 8.15 -8.76 -10.22
N LYS A 56 7.58 -9.42 -9.18
CA LYS A 56 6.60 -10.48 -9.34
C LYS A 56 5.34 -9.98 -10.04
N PHE A 57 4.82 -8.83 -9.63
CA PHE A 57 3.64 -8.21 -10.19
C PHE A 57 3.83 -7.86 -11.68
N LEU A 58 4.95 -7.23 -12.04
CA LEU A 58 5.25 -6.90 -13.43
C LEU A 58 5.53 -8.13 -14.30
N LYS A 59 6.01 -9.25 -13.75
CA LYS A 59 6.10 -10.51 -14.48
C LYS A 59 4.71 -11.06 -14.85
N ARG A 60 3.73 -10.94 -13.95
CA ARG A 60 2.35 -11.38 -14.18
C ARG A 60 1.55 -10.39 -15.03
N PHE A 61 1.76 -9.11 -14.82
CA PHE A 61 1.07 -7.99 -15.48
C PHE A 61 2.11 -7.03 -16.09
N PRO A 62 2.74 -7.41 -17.22
CA PRO A 62 3.84 -6.64 -17.81
C PRO A 62 3.41 -5.29 -18.37
N ASP A 63 2.13 -5.16 -18.72
CA ASP A 63 1.53 -3.95 -19.27
C ASP A 63 0.09 -3.74 -18.76
N ILE A 64 -0.47 -2.58 -19.11
CA ILE A 64 -1.79 -2.17 -18.66
C ILE A 64 -2.92 -2.99 -19.29
N PHE A 65 -2.74 -3.53 -20.50
CA PHE A 65 -3.76 -4.32 -21.19
C PHE A 65 -3.95 -5.67 -20.49
N ILE A 66 -2.86 -6.37 -20.18
CA ILE A 66 -2.91 -7.63 -19.42
C ILE A 66 -3.49 -7.39 -18.02
N LEU A 67 -3.11 -6.30 -17.34
CA LEU A 67 -3.69 -5.94 -16.04
C LEU A 67 -5.20 -5.69 -16.16
N SER A 68 -5.65 -4.95 -17.16
CA SER A 68 -7.07 -4.60 -17.32
C SER A 68 -7.96 -5.79 -17.65
N GLN A 69 -7.44 -6.76 -18.40
CA GLN A 69 -8.15 -7.98 -18.81
C GLN A 69 -8.19 -9.06 -17.73
N SER A 70 -7.32 -8.96 -16.72
CA SER A 70 -7.25 -9.94 -15.65
C SER A 70 -8.49 -9.88 -14.75
N SER A 71 -8.74 -10.96 -14.01
CA SER A 71 -9.77 -10.97 -12.99
C SER A 71 -9.36 -10.15 -11.75
N SER A 72 -10.34 -9.66 -11.00
CA SER A 72 -10.05 -8.97 -9.72
C SER A 72 -9.33 -9.87 -8.73
N GLU A 73 -9.63 -11.15 -8.77
CA GLU A 73 -9.05 -12.20 -7.95
C GLU A 73 -7.55 -12.36 -8.22
N GLU A 74 -7.15 -12.47 -9.48
CA GLU A 74 -5.74 -12.58 -9.87
C GLU A 74 -4.93 -11.37 -9.39
N VAL A 75 -5.48 -10.17 -9.54
CA VAL A 75 -4.81 -8.93 -9.08
C VAL A 75 -4.67 -8.90 -7.57
N LEU A 76 -5.70 -9.32 -6.81
CA LEU A 76 -5.66 -9.38 -5.35
C LEU A 76 -4.70 -10.48 -4.84
N GLU A 77 -4.61 -11.62 -5.54
CA GLU A 77 -3.67 -12.70 -5.21
C GLU A 77 -2.21 -12.24 -5.38
N GLU A 78 -1.88 -11.59 -6.49
CA GLU A 78 -0.53 -11.02 -6.69
C GLU A 78 -0.22 -9.84 -5.74
N TRP A 79 -1.25 -9.16 -5.23
CA TRP A 79 -1.10 -8.10 -4.23
C TRP A 79 -0.96 -8.63 -2.80
N ALA A 80 -1.12 -9.95 -2.59
CA ALA A 80 -1.11 -10.54 -1.26
C ALA A 80 0.20 -10.22 -0.50
N GLY A 81 0.07 -9.74 0.74
CA GLY A 81 1.20 -9.33 1.59
C GLY A 81 1.56 -7.84 1.56
N LEU A 82 1.08 -7.06 0.58
CA LEU A 82 1.26 -5.59 0.55
C LEU A 82 0.29 -4.85 1.46
N GLY A 83 -0.84 -5.48 1.82
CA GLY A 83 -1.90 -4.84 2.60
C GLY A 83 -2.66 -3.75 1.84
N TYR A 84 -3.61 -3.08 2.54
CA TYR A 84 -4.42 -2.01 1.94
C TYR A 84 -4.98 -2.37 0.55
N TYR A 85 -5.68 -3.50 0.48
CA TYR A 85 -6.15 -4.13 -0.75
C TYR A 85 -7.11 -3.27 -1.60
N SER A 86 -7.66 -2.20 -1.04
CA SER A 86 -8.37 -1.16 -1.81
C SER A 86 -7.49 -0.53 -2.88
N ARG A 87 -6.16 -0.46 -2.65
CA ARG A 87 -5.22 0.03 -3.66
C ARG A 87 -5.18 -0.88 -4.89
N ALA A 88 -5.11 -2.19 -4.68
CA ALA A 88 -5.14 -3.18 -5.77
C ALA A 88 -6.45 -3.11 -6.56
N ARG A 89 -7.59 -3.02 -5.87
CA ARG A 89 -8.89 -2.86 -6.53
C ARG A 89 -8.99 -1.58 -7.34
N ASN A 90 -8.57 -0.46 -6.75
CA ASN A 90 -8.58 0.82 -7.45
C ASN A 90 -7.63 0.84 -8.64
N LEU A 91 -6.43 0.24 -8.48
CA LEU A 91 -5.47 0.06 -9.56
C LEU A 91 -6.08 -0.72 -10.73
N HIS A 92 -6.75 -1.83 -10.44
CA HIS A 92 -7.41 -2.67 -11.46
C HIS A 92 -8.58 -1.94 -12.13
N ILE A 93 -9.44 -1.22 -11.37
CA ILE A 93 -10.51 -0.42 -11.95
C ILE A 93 -9.95 0.69 -12.83
N ALA A 94 -8.90 1.38 -12.33
CA ALA A 94 -8.25 2.46 -13.09
C ALA A 94 -7.60 1.94 -14.38
N SER A 95 -7.00 0.75 -14.38
CA SER A 95 -6.41 0.15 -15.60
C SER A 95 -7.47 -0.07 -16.69
N LYS A 96 -8.67 -0.55 -16.32
CA LYS A 96 -9.80 -0.70 -17.26
C LYS A 96 -10.24 0.65 -17.85
N ILE A 97 -10.36 1.66 -16.99
CA ILE A 97 -10.73 3.02 -17.44
C ILE A 97 -9.67 3.59 -18.39
N ILE A 98 -8.37 3.35 -18.09
CA ILE A 98 -7.28 3.83 -18.95
C ILE A 98 -7.29 3.12 -20.30
N VAL A 99 -7.54 1.82 -20.35
CA VAL A 99 -7.66 1.09 -21.62
C VAL A 99 -8.86 1.60 -22.42
N ASP A 100 -10.01 1.74 -21.79
CA ASP A 100 -11.27 2.14 -22.42
C ASP A 100 -11.25 3.60 -22.91
N LYS A 101 -10.88 4.55 -22.04
CA LYS A 101 -10.98 5.98 -22.34
C LYS A 101 -9.72 6.60 -22.93
N PHE A 102 -8.56 6.01 -22.72
CA PHE A 102 -7.26 6.57 -23.12
C PHE A 102 -6.43 5.62 -23.98
N ASN A 103 -7.06 4.57 -24.56
CA ASN A 103 -6.43 3.58 -25.43
C ASN A 103 -5.16 2.95 -24.80
N GLY A 104 -5.20 2.68 -23.51
CA GLY A 104 -4.09 2.11 -22.73
C GLY A 104 -2.95 3.07 -22.41
N LYS A 105 -3.05 4.34 -22.79
CA LYS A 105 -2.03 5.37 -22.49
C LYS A 105 -2.35 6.07 -21.17
N ILE A 106 -1.43 6.03 -20.23
CA ILE A 106 -1.58 6.77 -18.97
C ILE A 106 -1.64 8.28 -19.27
N PRO A 107 -2.66 9.01 -18.79
CA PRO A 107 -2.75 10.45 -19.00
C PRO A 107 -1.57 11.20 -18.37
N SER A 108 -1.17 12.29 -19.00
CA SER A 108 -0.09 13.15 -18.49
C SER A 108 -0.58 14.47 -17.88
N ASP A 109 -1.87 14.72 -17.92
CA ASP A 109 -2.50 15.89 -17.32
C ASP A 109 -3.12 15.53 -15.96
N GLU A 110 -3.16 16.52 -15.07
CA GLU A 110 -3.58 16.34 -13.69
C GLU A 110 -5.06 15.99 -13.56
N LYS A 111 -5.91 16.63 -14.35
CA LYS A 111 -7.38 16.46 -14.28
C LYS A 111 -7.77 15.03 -14.60
N ASN A 112 -7.24 14.48 -15.69
CA ASN A 112 -7.52 13.09 -16.07
C ASN A 112 -6.90 12.09 -15.08
N LEU A 113 -5.68 12.33 -14.59
CA LEU A 113 -5.06 11.47 -13.58
C LEU A 113 -5.88 11.41 -12.28
N ILE A 114 -6.30 12.55 -11.74
CA ILE A 114 -7.08 12.61 -10.47
C ILE A 114 -8.48 12.00 -10.63
N SER A 115 -9.03 11.95 -11.83
CA SER A 115 -10.32 11.30 -12.10
C SER A 115 -10.26 9.77 -11.98
N LEU A 116 -9.07 9.18 -11.99
CA LEU A 116 -8.87 7.73 -11.91
C LEU A 116 -8.94 7.23 -10.45
N PRO A 117 -9.63 6.11 -10.19
CA PRO A 117 -9.71 5.52 -8.87
C PRO A 117 -8.32 5.26 -8.25
N GLY A 118 -8.10 5.76 -7.04
CA GLY A 118 -6.86 5.56 -6.29
C GLY A 118 -5.73 6.50 -6.64
N ILE A 119 -5.88 7.39 -7.62
CA ILE A 119 -4.91 8.43 -7.96
C ILE A 119 -5.34 9.75 -7.31
N GLY A 120 -4.62 10.13 -6.25
CA GLY A 120 -4.75 11.44 -5.62
C GLY A 120 -3.65 12.39 -6.07
N ALA A 121 -3.63 13.60 -5.48
CA ALA A 121 -2.67 14.65 -5.82
C ALA A 121 -1.20 14.18 -5.78
N TYR A 122 -0.83 13.38 -4.78
CA TYR A 122 0.52 12.82 -4.68
C TYR A 122 0.88 11.93 -5.89
N ILE A 123 0.07 10.88 -6.17
CA ILE A 123 0.37 9.95 -7.28
C ILE A 123 0.32 10.69 -8.62
N SER A 124 -0.64 11.59 -8.82
CA SER A 124 -0.70 12.43 -10.01
C SER A 124 0.57 13.25 -10.18
N GLY A 125 1.02 13.93 -9.13
CA GLY A 125 2.27 14.69 -9.13
C GLY A 125 3.50 13.83 -9.42
N ALA A 126 3.61 12.65 -8.79
CA ALA A 126 4.72 11.73 -9.00
C ALA A 126 4.76 11.18 -10.45
N ILE A 127 3.62 10.75 -11.01
CA ILE A 127 3.54 10.30 -12.39
C ILE A 127 3.94 11.42 -13.36
N ARG A 128 3.41 12.63 -13.16
CA ARG A 128 3.71 13.79 -14.02
C ARG A 128 5.19 14.17 -13.97
N ALA A 129 5.76 14.21 -12.77
CA ALA A 129 7.18 14.58 -12.62
C ALA A 129 8.11 13.47 -13.12
N ILE A 130 7.92 12.24 -12.67
CA ILE A 130 8.84 11.13 -12.91
C ILE A 130 8.69 10.56 -14.32
N ALA A 131 7.44 10.27 -14.75
CA ALA A 131 7.21 9.59 -16.02
C ALA A 131 7.11 10.54 -17.22
N PHE A 132 6.61 11.75 -16.99
CA PHE A 132 6.37 12.70 -18.09
C PHE A 132 7.28 13.93 -18.06
N ASN A 133 8.22 13.98 -17.12
CA ASN A 133 9.16 15.11 -16.96
C ASN A 133 8.44 16.47 -16.89
N LYS A 134 7.25 16.51 -16.28
CA LYS A 134 6.48 17.75 -16.11
C LYS A 134 6.71 18.32 -14.72
N LYS A 135 6.87 19.65 -14.63
CA LYS A 135 6.92 20.32 -13.34
C LYS A 135 5.62 20.05 -12.56
N ALA A 136 5.72 19.26 -11.50
CA ALA A 136 4.59 18.82 -10.69
C ALA A 136 4.99 18.56 -9.25
N LEU A 137 4.06 18.82 -8.33
CA LEU A 137 4.28 18.67 -6.89
C LEU A 137 3.95 17.25 -6.44
N ALA A 138 4.97 16.48 -6.06
CA ALA A 138 4.83 15.12 -5.52
C ALA A 138 5.10 15.13 -4.00
N VAL A 139 4.07 15.38 -3.18
CA VAL A 139 4.22 15.48 -1.72
C VAL A 139 3.76 14.21 -1.03
N ASP A 140 4.71 13.33 -0.72
CA ASP A 140 4.53 12.21 0.21
C ASP A 140 4.81 12.65 1.67
N VAL A 141 4.74 11.71 2.61
CA VAL A 141 5.06 11.98 4.03
C VAL A 141 6.51 12.41 4.27
N ASN A 142 7.44 12.06 3.38
CA ASN A 142 8.83 12.47 3.45
C ASN A 142 8.99 13.90 2.97
N ALA A 143 8.39 14.23 1.82
CA ALA A 143 8.34 15.57 1.29
C ALA A 143 7.63 16.54 2.26
N GLU A 144 6.46 16.14 2.82
CA GLU A 144 5.77 16.93 3.86
C GLU A 144 6.70 17.28 5.02
N ARG A 145 7.47 16.30 5.51
CA ARG A 145 8.42 16.50 6.61
C ARG A 145 9.57 17.42 6.24
N ILE A 146 10.14 17.25 5.04
CA ILE A 146 11.23 18.09 4.55
C ILE A 146 10.76 19.53 4.40
N ILE A 147 9.65 19.78 3.71
CA ILE A 147 9.08 21.11 3.52
C ILE A 147 8.82 21.78 4.87
N THR A 148 8.17 21.05 5.79
CA THR A 148 7.88 21.53 7.14
C THR A 148 9.15 21.99 7.87
N ARG A 149 10.21 21.19 7.83
CA ARG A 149 11.47 21.50 8.50
C ARG A 149 12.29 22.56 7.77
N PHE A 150 12.35 22.46 6.46
CA PHE A 150 13.12 23.41 5.64
C PHE A 150 12.66 24.85 5.83
N TYR A 151 11.35 25.05 5.88
CA TYR A 151 10.73 26.37 6.11
C TYR A 151 10.35 26.64 7.58
N ASN A 152 10.56 25.68 8.49
CA ASN A 152 10.17 25.73 9.92
C ASN A 152 8.69 26.02 10.14
N LEU A 153 7.80 25.32 9.42
CA LEU A 153 6.37 25.55 9.42
C LEU A 153 5.71 25.00 10.71
N LYS A 154 4.72 25.72 11.24
CA LYS A 154 4.02 25.38 12.49
C LYS A 154 2.59 24.88 12.25
N SER A 155 2.00 25.12 11.09
CA SER A 155 0.61 24.80 10.80
C SER A 155 0.40 24.19 9.40
N LYS A 156 -0.76 23.54 9.22
CA LYS A 156 -1.17 23.00 7.90
C LYS A 156 -1.48 24.09 6.90
N THR A 157 -1.96 25.25 7.36
CA THR A 157 -2.27 26.39 6.50
C THR A 157 -0.99 26.96 5.91
N GLU A 158 0.04 27.19 6.74
CA GLU A 158 1.37 27.58 6.27
C GLU A 158 1.95 26.54 5.31
N PHE A 159 1.85 25.25 5.66
CA PHE A 159 2.32 24.18 4.80
C PHE A 159 1.67 24.21 3.42
N LYS A 160 0.34 24.35 3.34
CA LYS A 160 -0.38 24.40 2.05
C LYS A 160 0.07 25.62 1.23
N LYS A 161 0.18 26.80 1.85
CA LYS A 161 0.64 28.02 1.19
C LYS A 161 2.05 27.84 0.62
N ILE A 162 3.02 27.51 1.46
CA ILE A 162 4.44 27.37 1.10
C ILE A 162 4.68 26.24 0.11
N SER A 163 3.97 25.11 0.20
CA SER A 163 4.14 24.02 -0.76
C SER A 163 3.69 24.38 -2.17
N LEU A 164 2.67 25.24 -2.30
CA LEU A 164 2.14 25.67 -3.59
C LEU A 164 2.86 26.93 -4.17
N SER A 165 3.67 27.60 -3.39
CA SER A 165 4.44 28.77 -3.82
C SER A 165 5.95 28.48 -3.83
N ASP A 166 6.58 28.70 -2.68
CA ASP A 166 8.04 28.70 -2.54
C ASP A 166 8.67 27.33 -2.82
N PHE A 167 8.06 26.23 -2.34
CA PHE A 167 8.59 24.91 -2.62
C PHE A 167 8.35 24.49 -4.08
N TYR A 168 7.20 24.83 -4.66
CA TYR A 168 6.92 24.56 -6.08
C TYR A 168 7.92 25.30 -6.98
N SER A 169 8.34 26.52 -6.63
CA SER A 169 9.34 27.28 -7.38
C SER A 169 10.71 26.61 -7.45
N LEU A 170 11.05 25.77 -6.43
CA LEU A 170 12.30 24.99 -6.41
C LEU A 170 12.31 23.83 -7.40
N ILE A 171 11.16 23.40 -7.93
CA ILE A 171 11.09 22.28 -8.88
C ILE A 171 11.64 22.77 -10.23
N PRO A 172 12.75 22.18 -10.74
CA PRO A 172 13.34 22.61 -11.99
C PRO A 172 12.50 22.15 -13.20
N GLU A 173 12.56 22.90 -14.29
CA GLU A 173 11.88 22.53 -15.54
C GLU A 173 12.56 21.34 -16.24
N SER A 174 13.88 21.23 -16.14
CA SER A 174 14.65 20.20 -16.86
C SER A 174 14.64 18.83 -16.21
N ARG A 175 14.59 18.76 -14.87
CA ARG A 175 14.76 17.52 -14.08
C ARG A 175 13.73 17.38 -12.96
N PRO A 176 12.42 17.60 -13.19
CA PRO A 176 11.41 17.58 -12.14
C PRO A 176 11.24 16.17 -11.52
N GLY A 177 11.42 15.10 -12.30
CA GLY A 177 11.39 13.73 -11.82
C GLY A 177 12.54 13.42 -10.87
N ASP A 178 13.77 13.85 -11.20
CA ASP A 178 14.92 13.68 -10.32
C ASP A 178 14.75 14.48 -9.03
N PHE A 179 14.20 15.68 -9.10
CA PHE A 179 13.89 16.47 -7.91
C PHE A 179 12.88 15.78 -6.99
N ALA A 180 11.80 15.22 -7.55
CA ALA A 180 10.80 14.48 -6.77
C ALA A 180 11.43 13.26 -6.07
N GLU A 181 12.21 12.46 -6.80
CA GLU A 181 12.91 11.30 -6.24
C GLU A 181 13.99 11.70 -5.22
N ALA A 182 14.69 12.82 -5.45
CA ALA A 182 15.69 13.36 -4.52
C ALA A 182 15.08 13.73 -3.17
N ILE A 183 13.92 14.40 -3.17
CA ILE A 183 13.18 14.73 -1.94
C ILE A 183 12.75 13.45 -1.21
N MET A 184 12.24 12.44 -1.92
CA MET A 184 11.87 11.15 -1.30
C MET A 184 13.08 10.46 -0.68
N ASP A 185 14.24 10.48 -1.35
CA ASP A 185 15.47 9.88 -0.85
C ASP A 185 16.05 10.66 0.33
N LEU A 186 16.10 11.97 0.24
CA LEU A 186 16.55 12.83 1.34
C LEU A 186 15.73 12.57 2.62
N GLY A 187 14.39 12.45 2.48
CA GLY A 187 13.51 12.15 3.60
C GLY A 187 13.68 10.74 4.15
N SER A 188 13.96 9.78 3.30
CA SER A 188 14.18 8.39 3.71
C SER A 188 15.53 8.14 4.35
N MET A 189 16.59 8.77 3.83
CA MET A 189 17.98 8.48 4.21
C MET A 189 18.52 9.45 5.26
N ILE A 190 18.26 10.73 5.11
CA ILE A 190 18.86 11.83 5.86
C ILE A 190 17.87 12.50 6.81
N CYS A 191 16.83 13.14 6.27
CA CYS A 191 15.84 13.88 7.05
C CYS A 191 14.81 12.94 7.70
N LYS A 192 15.27 11.98 8.50
CA LYS A 192 14.45 10.97 9.17
C LYS A 192 13.47 11.59 10.16
N LYS A 193 12.38 10.88 10.47
CA LYS A 193 11.38 11.32 11.44
C LYS A 193 11.99 11.54 12.82
N LEU A 194 12.76 10.56 13.28
CA LEU A 194 13.56 10.62 14.52
C LEU A 194 15.04 10.70 14.13
N ASN A 195 15.80 11.48 14.87
CA ASN A 195 17.25 11.62 14.71
C ASN A 195 17.68 11.89 13.25
N PRO A 196 17.32 13.04 12.66
CA PRO A 196 17.76 13.41 11.32
C PRO A 196 19.29 13.59 11.28
N ILE A 197 19.92 13.14 10.19
CA ILE A 197 21.37 13.20 10.00
C ILE A 197 21.73 14.51 9.30
N CYS A 198 21.53 15.64 9.97
CA CYS A 198 21.71 16.97 9.39
C CYS A 198 23.15 17.25 8.94
N THR A 199 24.15 16.60 9.52
CA THR A 199 25.56 16.73 9.11
C THR A 199 25.82 16.28 7.67
N LYS A 200 25.00 15.34 7.14
CA LYS A 200 25.07 14.85 5.76
C LYS A 200 24.03 15.50 4.82
N CYS A 201 23.23 16.46 5.31
CA CYS A 201 22.15 17.04 4.52
C CYS A 201 22.69 18.11 3.56
N PRO A 202 22.45 18.00 2.23
CA PRO A 202 22.89 19.01 1.27
C PRO A 202 22.23 20.38 1.48
N LEU A 203 21.04 20.37 2.11
CA LEU A 203 20.25 21.59 2.35
C LEU A 203 20.43 22.15 3.77
N LYS A 204 21.44 21.67 4.53
CA LYS A 204 21.66 22.03 5.93
C LYS A 204 21.72 23.56 6.15
N MET A 205 22.49 24.24 5.31
CA MET A 205 22.75 25.66 5.49
C MET A 205 21.55 26.55 5.17
N ASP A 206 20.62 26.04 4.37
CA ASP A 206 19.40 26.75 3.95
C ASP A 206 18.19 26.38 4.83
N CYS A 207 18.33 25.33 5.66
CA CYS A 207 17.23 24.77 6.47
C CYS A 207 16.95 25.61 7.71
N LYS A 208 15.76 26.24 7.79
CA LYS A 208 15.36 27.08 8.94
C LYS A 208 15.24 26.29 10.24
N SER A 209 14.73 25.03 10.20
CA SER A 209 14.66 24.21 11.42
C SER A 209 16.04 23.82 11.95
N PHE A 210 17.03 23.64 11.09
CA PHE A 210 18.40 23.39 11.55
C PHE A 210 19.01 24.62 12.21
N LYS A 211 18.83 25.81 11.61
CA LYS A 211 19.32 27.09 12.19
C LYS A 211 18.69 27.38 13.55
N ASN A 212 17.41 27.06 13.72
CA ASN A 212 16.67 27.31 14.95
C ASN A 212 16.72 26.14 15.95
N LEU A 213 17.39 25.05 15.64
CA LEU A 213 17.41 23.79 16.43
C LEU A 213 16.02 23.23 16.73
N GLU A 214 15.03 23.51 15.88
CA GLU A 214 13.63 23.12 16.02
C GLU A 214 13.21 22.12 14.93
N PHE A 215 13.11 20.86 15.26
CA PHE A 215 12.74 19.80 14.31
C PHE A 215 11.26 19.46 14.37
N ASN A 216 10.42 20.37 13.92
CA ASN A 216 8.98 20.19 13.91
C ASN A 216 8.54 19.08 12.93
N THR A 217 7.47 18.42 13.33
CA THR A 217 6.67 17.60 12.44
C THR A 217 5.21 18.00 12.64
N ILE A 218 4.47 18.25 11.57
CA ILE A 218 3.02 18.46 11.68
C ILE A 218 2.41 17.10 12.03
N SER A 219 2.39 16.79 13.33
CA SER A 219 1.97 15.47 13.79
C SER A 219 0.44 15.32 13.74
N LYS A 220 -0.03 14.23 13.14
CA LYS A 220 -1.40 13.76 13.39
C LYS A 220 -1.43 13.16 14.80
N LYS A 221 -2.33 13.63 15.68
CA LYS A 221 -2.58 12.99 16.99
C LYS A 221 -2.80 11.49 16.76
N LYS A 222 -2.06 10.63 17.47
CA LYS A 222 -2.31 9.18 17.44
C LYS A 222 -3.73 8.93 17.97
N LYS A 223 -4.62 8.47 17.10
CA LYS A 223 -5.94 8.01 17.55
C LYS A 223 -5.77 6.69 18.29
N TYR A 224 -6.41 6.58 19.46
CA TYR A 224 -6.49 5.32 20.19
C TYR A 224 -7.16 4.25 19.31
N LYS A 225 -6.52 3.08 19.17
CA LYS A 225 -7.05 1.97 18.39
C LYS A 225 -7.97 1.12 19.26
N LYS A 226 -9.26 1.07 18.91
CA LYS A 226 -10.24 0.19 19.56
C LYS A 226 -9.85 -1.28 19.33
N SER A 227 -10.12 -2.14 20.33
CA SER A 227 -9.98 -3.58 20.18
C SER A 227 -11.27 -4.21 19.66
N ARG A 228 -11.12 -5.25 18.81
CA ARG A 228 -12.23 -6.08 18.31
C ARG A 228 -11.93 -7.54 18.64
N ASN A 229 -12.98 -8.32 18.88
CA ASN A 229 -12.89 -9.76 19.13
C ASN A 229 -13.58 -10.50 17.99
N GLY A 230 -12.82 -11.34 17.29
CA GLY A 230 -13.31 -12.13 16.16
C GLY A 230 -13.24 -13.62 16.40
N LYS A 231 -13.99 -14.35 15.57
CA LYS A 231 -13.97 -15.82 15.51
C LYS A 231 -13.54 -16.23 14.10
N CYS A 232 -12.64 -17.21 14.02
CA CYS A 232 -12.14 -17.79 12.78
C CYS A 232 -12.32 -19.31 12.85
N PHE A 233 -12.85 -19.91 11.79
CA PHE A 233 -13.14 -21.33 11.70
C PHE A 233 -12.26 -21.97 10.64
N VAL A 234 -11.38 -22.86 11.08
CA VAL A 234 -10.54 -23.67 10.21
C VAL A 234 -11.14 -25.06 10.16
N ILE A 235 -11.66 -25.42 9.00
CA ILE A 235 -12.35 -26.70 8.79
C ILE A 235 -11.54 -27.49 7.77
N LYS A 236 -11.06 -28.66 8.18
CA LYS A 236 -10.32 -29.61 7.35
C LYS A 236 -11.24 -30.71 6.85
N ARG A 237 -11.17 -31.01 5.59
CA ARG A 237 -11.86 -32.16 5.00
C ARG A 237 -10.92 -33.37 4.96
N ASN A 238 -11.32 -34.45 5.63
CA ASN A 238 -10.43 -35.60 5.86
C ASN A 238 -10.26 -36.50 4.63
N ILE A 239 -11.15 -36.41 3.62
CA ILE A 239 -11.08 -37.24 2.43
C ILE A 239 -9.89 -36.86 1.54
N ASP A 240 -9.58 -35.55 1.45
CA ASP A 240 -8.59 -35.01 0.52
C ASP A 240 -7.69 -33.92 1.14
N ASP A 241 -7.65 -33.83 2.46
CA ASP A 241 -6.82 -32.91 3.24
C ASP A 241 -7.00 -31.41 2.92
N LYS A 242 -8.05 -31.04 2.18
CA LYS A 242 -8.35 -29.66 1.84
C LYS A 242 -8.96 -28.92 3.00
N MET A 243 -8.76 -27.59 2.98
CA MET A 243 -9.36 -26.68 3.95
C MET A 243 -10.44 -25.83 3.31
N LEU A 244 -11.45 -25.49 4.12
CA LEU A 244 -12.53 -24.62 3.71
C LEU A 244 -12.07 -23.17 3.74
N PHE A 245 -12.18 -22.49 2.60
CA PHE A 245 -12.04 -21.05 2.47
C PHE A 245 -13.33 -20.44 1.94
N VAL A 246 -13.45 -19.13 2.15
CA VAL A 246 -14.54 -18.30 1.59
C VAL A 246 -13.95 -17.04 0.99
N ARG A 247 -14.62 -16.48 -0.02
CA ARG A 247 -14.30 -15.12 -0.46
C ARG A 247 -15.08 -14.11 0.37
N ASN A 248 -14.37 -13.13 0.91
CA ASN A 248 -15.00 -12.01 1.59
C ASN A 248 -15.84 -11.19 0.58
N PRO A 249 -16.91 -10.52 1.03
CA PRO A 249 -17.64 -9.55 0.19
C PRO A 249 -16.68 -8.55 -0.46
N THR A 250 -16.95 -8.15 -1.69
CA THR A 250 -16.04 -7.30 -2.49
C THR A 250 -15.76 -5.93 -1.85
N LYS A 251 -16.72 -5.39 -1.10
CA LYS A 251 -16.57 -4.15 -0.33
C LYS A 251 -16.13 -4.44 1.11
N GLY A 252 -15.41 -3.52 1.71
CA GLY A 252 -15.00 -3.58 3.12
C GLY A 252 -13.60 -4.16 3.36
N LEU A 253 -13.38 -4.59 4.60
CA LEU A 253 -12.09 -5.08 5.07
C LEU A 253 -11.76 -6.43 4.45
N LEU A 254 -10.55 -6.58 3.90
CA LEU A 254 -10.11 -7.74 3.11
C LEU A 254 -11.08 -8.12 1.97
N GLY A 255 -11.81 -7.15 1.42
CA GLY A 255 -12.85 -7.39 0.43
C GLY A 255 -12.34 -8.12 -0.82
N GLY A 256 -13.11 -9.14 -1.27
CA GLY A 256 -12.77 -10.00 -2.41
C GLY A 256 -11.67 -11.02 -2.17
N MET A 257 -10.99 -10.96 -1.01
CA MET A 257 -9.89 -11.88 -0.72
C MET A 257 -10.37 -13.23 -0.21
N LEU A 258 -9.58 -14.26 -0.53
CA LEU A 258 -9.71 -15.58 0.06
C LEU A 258 -9.39 -15.52 1.56
N SER A 259 -10.21 -16.16 2.40
CA SER A 259 -10.09 -16.11 3.85
C SER A 259 -10.64 -17.40 4.46
N PHE A 260 -10.15 -17.77 5.64
CA PHE A 260 -10.92 -18.71 6.46
C PHE A 260 -12.25 -18.09 6.86
N PRO A 261 -13.36 -18.86 6.96
CA PRO A 261 -14.60 -18.38 7.50
C PRO A 261 -14.41 -17.66 8.84
N SER A 262 -14.78 -16.37 8.91
CA SER A 262 -14.56 -15.55 10.11
C SER A 262 -15.56 -14.42 10.24
N TYR A 263 -15.90 -14.03 11.49
CA TYR A 263 -16.79 -12.91 11.79
C TYR A 263 -16.48 -12.30 13.18
N GLY A 264 -17.19 -11.23 13.54
CA GLY A 264 -17.06 -10.51 14.80
C GLY A 264 -16.05 -9.36 14.76
N TRP A 265 -15.43 -9.09 13.61
CA TRP A 265 -14.37 -8.08 13.49
C TRP A 265 -14.43 -7.19 12.22
N PHE A 266 -15.34 -7.50 11.32
CA PHE A 266 -15.59 -6.68 10.13
C PHE A 266 -16.41 -5.42 10.46
N TYR A 267 -16.79 -4.63 9.47
CA TYR A 267 -17.79 -3.59 9.64
C TYR A 267 -19.18 -4.21 9.79
N THR A 268 -20.10 -3.53 10.46
CA THR A 268 -21.38 -4.07 10.92
C THR A 268 -22.14 -4.88 9.87
N ASP A 269 -22.33 -4.30 8.67
CA ASP A 269 -23.10 -4.96 7.60
C ASP A 269 -22.39 -6.19 7.04
N GLN A 270 -21.09 -6.07 6.79
CA GLN A 270 -20.24 -7.17 6.34
C GLN A 270 -20.23 -8.30 7.38
N ASP A 271 -20.12 -7.95 8.64
CA ASP A 271 -20.05 -8.92 9.74
C ASP A 271 -21.36 -9.71 9.90
N ALA A 272 -22.51 -9.05 9.77
CA ALA A 272 -23.80 -9.71 9.86
C ALA A 272 -24.03 -10.74 8.74
N ILE A 273 -23.66 -10.39 7.50
CA ILE A 273 -23.72 -11.29 6.33
C ILE A 273 -22.82 -12.50 6.55
N LEU A 274 -21.57 -12.27 6.95
CA LEU A 274 -20.60 -13.34 7.18
C LEU A 274 -21.02 -14.25 8.33
N LYS A 275 -21.52 -13.68 9.44
CA LYS A 275 -22.00 -14.44 10.59
C LYS A 275 -23.15 -15.38 10.20
N LYS A 276 -24.16 -14.89 9.45
CA LYS A 276 -25.28 -15.71 8.99
C LYS A 276 -24.79 -16.86 8.11
N ARG A 277 -23.93 -16.58 7.14
CA ARG A 277 -23.37 -17.57 6.21
C ARG A 277 -22.51 -18.61 6.92
N ILE A 278 -21.63 -18.18 7.82
CA ILE A 278 -20.70 -19.06 8.52
C ILE A 278 -21.43 -19.94 9.53
N ASN A 279 -22.45 -19.42 10.22
CA ASN A 279 -23.24 -20.23 11.16
C ASN A 279 -23.91 -21.42 10.45
N ALA A 280 -24.32 -21.27 9.19
CA ALA A 280 -24.84 -22.39 8.39
C ALA A 280 -23.77 -23.49 8.18
N TYR A 281 -22.51 -23.12 7.99
CA TYR A 281 -21.41 -24.10 7.81
C TYR A 281 -21.04 -24.83 9.10
N VAL A 282 -21.07 -24.13 10.23
CA VAL A 282 -20.53 -24.65 11.51
C VAL A 282 -21.55 -25.30 12.39
N LYS A 283 -22.84 -25.22 12.08
CA LYS A 283 -23.94 -25.65 12.92
C LYS A 283 -23.85 -27.14 13.36
N ASN A 284 -23.36 -27.99 12.46
CA ASN A 284 -23.26 -29.44 12.67
C ASN A 284 -21.82 -29.92 12.87
N LEU A 285 -20.86 -29.04 13.15
CA LEU A 285 -19.47 -29.40 13.33
C LEU A 285 -19.07 -29.49 14.81
N SER A 286 -18.33 -30.53 15.16
CA SER A 286 -17.70 -30.67 16.45
C SER A 286 -16.29 -30.06 16.43
N PHE A 287 -16.07 -29.05 17.26
CA PHE A 287 -14.77 -28.36 17.33
C PHE A 287 -13.85 -28.99 18.36
N LYS A 288 -12.59 -29.31 17.97
CA LYS A 288 -11.58 -29.89 18.83
C LYS A 288 -11.21 -28.91 19.96
N LYS A 289 -11.47 -29.29 21.22
CA LYS A 289 -11.23 -28.46 22.43
C LYS A 289 -9.76 -28.06 22.57
N ASN A 290 -8.84 -28.97 22.26
CA ASN A 290 -7.40 -28.81 22.47
C ASN A 290 -6.70 -27.93 21.41
N LYS A 291 -7.39 -27.53 20.31
CA LYS A 291 -6.87 -26.64 19.27
C LYS A 291 -7.51 -25.23 19.30
N LYS A 292 -8.03 -24.83 20.47
CA LYS A 292 -8.48 -23.43 20.64
C LYS A 292 -7.26 -22.53 20.83
N THR A 293 -7.04 -21.62 19.91
CA THR A 293 -5.92 -20.69 19.99
C THR A 293 -6.37 -19.29 19.65
N MET A 294 -5.56 -18.29 19.99
CA MET A 294 -5.85 -16.89 19.77
C MET A 294 -4.69 -16.23 19.03
N ILE A 295 -5.01 -15.35 18.09
CA ILE A 295 -4.07 -14.53 17.37
C ILE A 295 -4.36 -13.06 17.67
N PHE A 296 -3.29 -12.33 17.97
CA PHE A 296 -3.30 -10.88 18.05
C PHE A 296 -2.80 -10.30 16.73
N HIS A 297 -3.59 -9.42 16.14
CA HIS A 297 -3.23 -8.73 14.91
C HIS A 297 -3.59 -7.25 14.98
N GLU A 298 -2.68 -6.40 14.54
CA GLU A 298 -2.91 -4.96 14.55
C GLU A 298 -3.13 -4.46 13.12
N PHE A 299 -4.33 -3.93 12.88
CA PHE A 299 -4.66 -3.16 11.69
C PHE A 299 -4.32 -1.68 11.89
N SER A 300 -4.34 -0.90 10.81
CA SER A 300 -4.06 0.54 10.88
C SER A 300 -5.00 1.30 11.84
N HIS A 301 -6.24 0.83 12.01
CA HIS A 301 -7.31 1.56 12.72
C HIS A 301 -7.92 0.79 13.91
N PHE A 302 -7.59 -0.50 14.12
CA PHE A 302 -8.00 -1.27 15.30
C PHE A 302 -7.03 -2.41 15.61
N LYS A 303 -7.14 -2.99 16.81
CA LYS A 303 -6.47 -4.21 17.23
C LYS A 303 -7.47 -5.36 17.19
N LEU A 304 -7.04 -6.54 16.73
CA LEU A 304 -7.87 -7.73 16.62
C LEU A 304 -7.37 -8.83 17.54
N ASN A 305 -8.27 -9.37 18.36
CA ASN A 305 -8.14 -10.62 19.08
C ASN A 305 -8.96 -11.66 18.31
N LEU A 306 -8.32 -12.54 17.56
CA LEU A 306 -8.98 -13.52 16.72
C LEU A 306 -8.89 -14.90 17.36
N LYS A 307 -10.04 -15.41 17.84
CA LYS A 307 -10.15 -16.76 18.39
C LYS A 307 -10.33 -17.76 17.27
N ILE A 308 -9.50 -18.80 17.23
CA ILE A 308 -9.50 -19.83 16.20
C ILE A 308 -10.23 -21.06 16.73
N TYR A 309 -11.09 -21.62 15.90
CA TYR A 309 -11.80 -22.87 16.11
C TYR A 309 -11.42 -23.84 14.99
N TYR A 310 -10.97 -25.04 15.34
CA TYR A 310 -10.58 -26.07 14.41
C TYR A 310 -11.56 -27.25 14.45
N ALA A 311 -12.00 -27.70 13.28
CA ALA A 311 -12.84 -28.86 13.09
C ALA A 311 -12.37 -29.71 11.90
N GLU A 312 -12.73 -30.97 11.90
CA GLU A 312 -12.57 -31.91 10.80
C GLU A 312 -13.94 -32.43 10.37
N THR A 313 -14.09 -32.69 9.06
CA THR A 313 -15.35 -33.18 8.49
C THR A 313 -15.08 -34.15 7.35
N TYR A 314 -16.00 -35.09 7.15
CA TYR A 314 -16.09 -35.93 5.93
C TYR A 314 -17.13 -35.42 4.93
N ASN A 315 -17.93 -34.42 5.33
CA ASN A 315 -18.99 -33.87 4.50
C ASN A 315 -18.40 -33.03 3.34
N LEU A 316 -18.89 -33.29 2.13
CA LEU A 316 -18.42 -32.67 0.88
C LEU A 316 -19.21 -31.41 0.51
N ASP A 317 -20.44 -31.26 1.02
CA ASP A 317 -21.38 -30.22 0.57
C ASP A 317 -21.54 -29.09 1.58
N LEU A 318 -20.65 -28.12 1.50
CA LEU A 318 -20.87 -26.80 2.09
C LEU A 318 -21.05 -25.79 0.95
N GLU A 319 -22.30 -25.42 0.69
CA GLU A 319 -22.65 -24.43 -0.35
C GLU A 319 -21.77 -23.18 -0.27
N ASN A 320 -21.20 -22.80 -1.41
CA ASN A 320 -20.33 -21.63 -1.52
C ASN A 320 -18.98 -21.69 -0.77
N GLY A 321 -18.55 -22.86 -0.33
CA GLY A 321 -17.22 -23.09 0.21
C GLY A 321 -16.20 -23.37 -0.90
N ILE A 322 -14.97 -22.90 -0.72
CA ILE A 322 -13.86 -23.15 -1.63
C ILE A 322 -12.89 -24.09 -0.93
N TRP A 323 -12.82 -25.33 -1.40
CA TRP A 323 -11.95 -26.36 -0.83
C TRP A 323 -10.59 -26.37 -1.53
N ILE A 324 -9.52 -25.98 -0.84
CA ILE A 324 -8.17 -25.85 -1.42
C ILE A 324 -7.17 -26.47 -0.43
N HIS A 325 -6.12 -27.11 -0.93
CA HIS A 325 -4.97 -27.49 -0.12
C HIS A 325 -4.29 -26.24 0.46
N VAL A 326 -3.88 -26.31 1.72
CA VAL A 326 -3.30 -25.16 2.44
C VAL A 326 -2.07 -24.60 1.75
N ASP A 327 -1.23 -25.46 1.17
CA ASP A 327 -0.01 -25.03 0.48
C ASP A 327 -0.32 -24.20 -0.77
N VAL A 328 -1.36 -24.57 -1.51
CA VAL A 328 -1.83 -23.78 -2.68
C VAL A 328 -2.46 -22.45 -2.25
N ALA A 329 -3.19 -22.46 -1.13
CA ALA A 329 -3.86 -21.27 -0.63
C ALA A 329 -2.88 -20.29 0.04
N LYS A 330 -1.80 -20.77 0.66
CA LYS A 330 -0.88 -19.99 1.51
C LYS A 330 -0.38 -18.70 0.83
N ASP A 331 -0.03 -18.77 -0.45
CA ASP A 331 0.49 -17.59 -1.16
C ASP A 331 -0.57 -16.55 -1.51
N LYS A 332 -1.82 -16.96 -1.62
CA LYS A 332 -2.98 -16.12 -2.00
C LYS A 332 -3.67 -15.45 -0.80
N LEU A 333 -3.35 -15.89 0.42
CA LEU A 333 -4.00 -15.43 1.65
C LEU A 333 -3.44 -14.10 2.15
N PRO A 334 -4.29 -13.24 2.77
CA PRO A 334 -3.83 -12.08 3.52
C PRO A 334 -2.98 -12.50 4.73
N THR A 335 -2.09 -11.62 5.16
CA THR A 335 -1.13 -11.85 6.26
C THR A 335 -1.81 -12.38 7.54
N LEU A 336 -3.02 -11.89 7.86
CA LEU A 336 -3.78 -12.40 9.02
C LEU A 336 -4.06 -13.90 8.89
N MET A 337 -4.51 -14.36 7.73
CA MET A 337 -4.86 -15.78 7.51
C MET A 337 -3.63 -16.67 7.42
N LYS A 338 -2.49 -16.15 6.93
CA LYS A 338 -1.20 -16.83 7.01
C LYS A 338 -0.79 -17.08 8.47
N LYS A 339 -0.99 -16.10 9.37
CA LYS A 339 -0.76 -16.29 10.80
C LYS A 339 -1.66 -17.36 11.43
N VAL A 340 -2.89 -17.54 10.90
CA VAL A 340 -3.79 -18.62 11.36
C VAL A 340 -3.18 -19.98 11.04
N ILE A 341 -2.66 -20.15 9.81
CA ILE A 341 -2.01 -21.40 9.38
C ILE A 341 -0.80 -21.70 10.27
N ILE A 342 0.12 -20.75 10.37
CA ILE A 342 1.33 -20.87 11.20
C ILE A 342 0.97 -21.29 12.63
N LYS A 343 -0.05 -20.66 13.22
CA LYS A 343 -0.43 -20.93 14.61
C LYS A 343 -1.07 -22.29 14.84
N LEU A 344 -1.61 -22.93 13.82
CA LEU A 344 -2.29 -24.23 13.93
C LEU A 344 -1.42 -25.42 13.50
N PHE A 345 -0.45 -25.21 12.63
CA PHE A 345 0.26 -26.29 11.94
C PHE A 345 1.79 -26.23 12.11
N ASP A 346 2.32 -25.10 12.56
CA ASP A 346 3.72 -24.91 13.01
C ASP A 346 3.76 -24.88 14.55
#